data_db6d6f472cf843fbb3e15c5edb500280
#
_entry.id   db6d6f472cf843fbb3e15c5edb500280
#
_cell.length_a   1.000
_cell.length_b   1.000
_cell.length_c   1.000
_cell.angle_alpha   90.00
_cell.angle_beta   90.00
_cell.angle_gamma   90.00
#
_symmetry.space_group_name_H-M   'P 1'
#
loop_
_entity.id
_entity.type
_entity.pdbx_description
1 polymer ?
#
loop_
_entity_poly.entity_id
_entity_poly.type
_entity_poly.pdbx_seq_one_letter_code
_entity_poly.pdbx_strand_id
1 'polypeptide(L)'
;MGGATMTKGLLAAGLDAARRLGRSAWRLATDRRGVAAIEFAFIAPLLLTLYFVTMEVAQGIEANKKVSRIGSMVADLVTQQHSETTKEVIEPIMEIGEAILQPYGRTRPTIEITGIEITKDATPRAVVKWSRKMVNGAFSLGPAKDTETDVPAELKIADTFLVRVSAQLDYRPVIAWTAEQRTSMGLLGAFDNINMDEVYYLRPRMSNKIICTDC
;
A
#
# COMPACT_ATOMS: atom_id res chain seq x y z
N MET A 1 -14.73 89.72 -13.15
CA MET A 1 -15.11 89.03 -11.88
C MET A 1 -15.61 87.62 -12.19
N GLY A 2 -14.76 86.64 -12.45
CA GLY A 2 -15.19 85.33 -12.88
C GLY A 2 -14.30 84.12 -12.34
N GLY A 3 -13.28 84.39 -11.52
CA GLY A 3 -12.32 83.36 -11.12
C GLY A 3 -12.58 82.69 -9.78
N ALA A 4 -13.42 83.21 -8.92
CA ALA A 4 -13.57 82.70 -7.54
C ALA A 4 -14.63 81.60 -7.39
N THR A 5 -15.53 81.42 -8.34
CA THR A 5 -16.60 80.40 -8.29
C THR A 5 -16.14 79.04 -8.84
N MET A 6 -15.18 79.04 -9.74
CA MET A 6 -14.68 77.78 -10.37
C MET A 6 -13.76 76.97 -9.44
N THR A 7 -12.96 77.66 -8.62
CA THR A 7 -12.07 77.01 -7.64
C THR A 7 -12.83 76.40 -6.45
N LYS A 8 -13.95 76.97 -6.03
CA LYS A 8 -14.79 76.40 -4.95
C LYS A 8 -15.49 75.09 -5.38
N GLY A 9 -15.88 74.95 -6.67
CA GLY A 9 -16.48 73.75 -7.20
C GLY A 9 -15.50 72.57 -7.29
N LEU A 10 -14.28 72.81 -7.68
CA LEU A 10 -13.25 71.79 -7.76
C LEU A 10 -12.79 71.28 -6.38
N LEU A 11 -12.70 72.18 -5.40
CA LEU A 11 -12.42 71.79 -4.01
C LEU A 11 -13.57 70.98 -3.36
N ALA A 12 -14.81 71.35 -3.63
CA ALA A 12 -15.99 70.60 -3.16
C ALA A 12 -16.07 69.21 -3.78
N ALA A 13 -15.80 69.07 -5.10
CA ALA A 13 -15.78 67.78 -5.79
C ALA A 13 -14.66 66.86 -5.28
N GLY A 14 -13.49 67.42 -4.97
CA GLY A 14 -12.36 66.68 -4.37
C GLY A 14 -12.65 66.16 -2.98
N LEU A 15 -13.29 66.98 -2.15
CA LEU A 15 -13.70 66.58 -0.78
C LEU A 15 -14.81 65.51 -0.81
N ASP A 16 -15.72 65.55 -1.73
CA ASP A 16 -16.76 64.53 -1.88
C ASP A 16 -16.18 63.22 -2.43
N ALA A 17 -15.22 63.27 -3.33
CA ALA A 17 -14.51 62.05 -3.79
C ALA A 17 -13.68 61.43 -2.65
N ALA A 18 -12.97 62.20 -1.85
CA ALA A 18 -12.24 61.70 -0.69
C ALA A 18 -13.15 61.10 0.38
N ARG A 19 -14.32 61.71 0.63
CA ARG A 19 -15.34 61.19 1.56
C ARG A 19 -15.97 59.86 1.06
N ARG A 20 -16.16 59.74 -0.26
CA ARG A 20 -16.66 58.48 -0.87
C ARG A 20 -15.64 57.38 -0.76
N LEU A 21 -14.38 57.67 -1.06
CA LEU A 21 -13.28 56.69 -0.90
C LEU A 21 -13.11 56.28 0.54
N GLY A 22 -13.13 57.21 1.50
CA GLY A 22 -13.04 56.90 2.93
C GLY A 22 -14.21 56.02 3.42
N ARG A 23 -15.45 56.31 2.95
CA ARG A 23 -16.62 55.47 3.28
C ARG A 23 -16.56 54.08 2.68
N SER A 24 -16.06 53.97 1.46
CA SER A 24 -15.87 52.65 0.81
C SER A 24 -14.77 51.83 1.50
N ALA A 25 -13.65 52.46 1.85
CA ALA A 25 -12.56 51.82 2.60
C ALA A 25 -13.03 51.37 4.01
N TRP A 26 -13.81 52.22 4.70
CA TRP A 26 -14.34 51.84 6.02
C TRP A 26 -15.41 50.73 5.93
N ARG A 27 -16.23 50.68 4.89
CA ARG A 27 -17.14 49.58 4.62
C ARG A 27 -16.42 48.27 4.34
N LEU A 28 -15.34 48.32 3.53
CA LEU A 28 -14.48 47.17 3.30
C LEU A 28 -13.78 46.67 4.58
N ALA A 29 -13.30 47.57 5.42
CA ALA A 29 -12.65 47.20 6.69
C ALA A 29 -13.64 46.66 7.75
N THR A 30 -14.93 47.01 7.66
CA THR A 30 -15.99 46.53 8.58
C THR A 30 -16.84 45.42 7.99
N ASP A 31 -16.63 45.02 6.74
CA ASP A 31 -17.37 43.93 6.09
C ASP A 31 -16.87 42.59 6.56
N ARG A 32 -17.65 41.96 7.46
CA ARG A 32 -17.36 40.62 7.98
C ARG A 32 -17.76 39.48 7.05
N ARG A 33 -18.34 39.78 5.89
CA ARG A 33 -18.76 38.76 4.93
C ARG A 33 -17.58 37.97 4.34
N GLY A 34 -16.40 38.60 4.28
CA GLY A 34 -15.16 37.94 3.84
C GLY A 34 -14.51 37.01 4.90
N VAL A 35 -14.84 37.16 6.18
CA VAL A 35 -14.20 36.40 7.26
C VAL A 35 -14.46 34.90 7.11
N ALA A 36 -15.70 34.51 6.84
CA ALA A 36 -16.06 33.11 6.60
C ALA A 36 -15.32 32.47 5.41
N ALA A 37 -15.08 33.26 4.34
CA ALA A 37 -14.34 32.78 3.18
C ALA A 37 -12.84 32.58 3.51
N ILE A 38 -12.26 33.45 4.32
CA ILE A 38 -10.88 33.31 4.80
C ILE A 38 -10.76 32.13 5.75
N GLU A 39 -11.66 31.96 6.71
CA GLU A 39 -11.71 30.79 7.61
C GLU A 39 -11.82 29.49 6.81
N PHE A 40 -12.73 29.44 5.82
CA PHE A 40 -12.85 28.28 4.94
C PHE A 40 -11.58 28.03 4.14
N ALA A 41 -10.92 29.07 3.62
CA ALA A 41 -9.69 28.94 2.84
C ALA A 41 -8.52 28.34 3.66
N PHE A 42 -8.50 28.55 4.99
CA PHE A 42 -7.54 27.93 5.88
C PHE A 42 -7.91 26.50 6.29
N ILE A 43 -9.20 26.26 6.52
CA ILE A 43 -9.69 24.95 6.98
C ILE A 43 -9.73 23.94 5.83
N ALA A 44 -10.13 24.35 4.62
CA ALA A 44 -10.28 23.44 3.48
C ALA A 44 -9.00 22.67 3.12
N PRO A 45 -7.80 23.27 3.02
CA PRO A 45 -6.58 22.53 2.76
C PRO A 45 -6.26 21.50 3.86
N LEU A 46 -6.51 21.86 5.12
CA LEU A 46 -6.31 20.94 6.26
C LEU A 46 -7.24 19.73 6.18
N LEU A 47 -8.53 19.96 5.91
CA LEU A 47 -9.51 18.88 5.77
C LEU A 47 -9.19 17.99 4.56
N LEU A 48 -8.80 18.58 3.43
CA LEU A 48 -8.38 17.81 2.25
C LEU A 48 -7.15 16.95 2.54
N THR A 49 -6.16 17.50 3.22
CA THR A 49 -4.96 16.74 3.62
C THR A 49 -5.34 15.57 4.51
N LEU A 50 -6.17 15.82 5.54
CA LEU A 50 -6.65 14.76 6.44
C LEU A 50 -7.44 13.68 5.68
N TYR A 51 -8.30 14.08 4.76
CA TYR A 51 -9.06 13.17 3.92
C TYR A 51 -8.15 12.27 3.08
N PHE A 52 -7.17 12.85 2.39
CA PHE A 52 -6.25 12.08 1.56
C PHE A 52 -5.36 11.14 2.37
N VAL A 53 -4.84 11.58 3.52
CA VAL A 53 -4.06 10.72 4.43
C VAL A 53 -4.91 9.55 4.92
N THR A 54 -6.14 9.80 5.34
CA THR A 54 -7.04 8.74 5.81
C THR A 54 -7.36 7.74 4.71
N MET A 55 -7.59 8.23 3.48
CA MET A 55 -7.84 7.39 2.31
C MET A 55 -6.62 6.50 2.00
N GLU A 56 -5.42 7.05 2.08
CA GLU A 56 -4.18 6.30 1.82
C GLU A 56 -3.95 5.20 2.87
N VAL A 57 -4.12 5.52 4.15
CA VAL A 57 -4.04 4.53 5.23
C VAL A 57 -5.05 3.40 5.04
N ALA A 58 -6.29 3.74 4.70
CA ALA A 58 -7.33 2.74 4.43
C ALA A 58 -6.95 1.80 3.27
N GLN A 59 -6.41 2.35 2.17
CA GLN A 59 -5.94 1.55 1.03
C GLN A 59 -4.76 0.65 1.40
N GLY A 60 -3.81 1.15 2.20
CA GLY A 60 -2.70 0.34 2.69
C GLY A 60 -3.17 -0.84 3.54
N ILE A 61 -4.12 -0.63 4.45
CA ILE A 61 -4.72 -1.70 5.26
C ILE A 61 -5.42 -2.74 4.37
N GLU A 62 -6.19 -2.30 3.38
CA GLU A 62 -6.86 -3.20 2.46
C GLU A 62 -5.86 -4.01 1.59
N ALA A 63 -4.79 -3.38 1.12
CA ALA A 63 -3.73 -4.06 0.39
C ALA A 63 -3.06 -5.14 1.27
N ASN A 64 -2.74 -4.83 2.53
CA ASN A 64 -2.15 -5.79 3.46
C ASN A 64 -3.06 -7.00 3.72
N LYS A 65 -4.36 -6.77 3.93
CA LYS A 65 -5.36 -7.86 4.05
C LYS A 65 -5.41 -8.76 2.81
N LYS A 66 -5.25 -8.16 1.62
CA LYS A 66 -5.21 -8.92 0.37
C LYS A 66 -3.94 -9.76 0.24
N VAL A 67 -2.76 -9.23 0.65
CA VAL A 67 -1.51 -10.01 0.69
C VAL A 67 -1.66 -11.22 1.63
N SER A 68 -2.21 -11.00 2.81
CA SER A 68 -2.53 -12.09 3.76
C SER A 68 -3.47 -13.13 3.13
N ARG A 69 -4.51 -12.69 2.42
CA ARG A 69 -5.44 -13.56 1.71
C ARG A 69 -4.78 -14.33 0.57
N ILE A 70 -3.87 -13.71 -0.18
CA ILE A 70 -3.07 -14.39 -1.22
C ILE A 70 -2.29 -15.55 -0.59
N GLY A 71 -1.50 -15.28 0.45
CA GLY A 71 -0.70 -16.29 1.10
C GLY A 71 -1.52 -17.48 1.61
N SER A 72 -2.62 -17.20 2.31
CA SER A 72 -3.49 -18.24 2.86
C SER A 72 -4.21 -19.06 1.77
N MET A 73 -4.71 -18.40 0.70
CA MET A 73 -5.43 -19.09 -0.38
C MET A 73 -4.50 -19.93 -1.24
N VAL A 74 -3.33 -19.40 -1.61
CA VAL A 74 -2.32 -20.16 -2.35
C VAL A 74 -1.89 -21.38 -1.55
N ALA A 75 -1.61 -21.21 -0.24
CA ALA A 75 -1.24 -22.31 0.62
C ALA A 75 -2.34 -23.39 0.71
N ASP A 76 -3.60 -22.96 0.80
CA ASP A 76 -4.74 -23.88 0.83
C ASP A 76 -4.87 -24.67 -0.48
N LEU A 77 -4.78 -24.01 -1.64
CA LEU A 77 -4.89 -24.67 -2.95
C LEU A 77 -3.74 -25.65 -3.20
N VAL A 78 -2.52 -25.31 -2.79
CA VAL A 78 -1.36 -26.20 -2.93
C VAL A 78 -1.51 -27.42 -2.02
N THR A 79 -1.98 -27.24 -0.79
CA THR A 79 -2.12 -28.36 0.16
C THR A 79 -3.27 -29.30 -0.15
N GLN A 80 -4.18 -28.91 -1.05
CA GLN A 80 -5.24 -29.77 -1.60
C GLN A 80 -4.74 -30.67 -2.74
N GLN A 81 -3.52 -30.47 -3.24
CA GLN A 81 -2.96 -31.34 -4.26
C GLN A 81 -2.69 -32.74 -3.70
N HIS A 82 -2.69 -33.73 -4.61
CA HIS A 82 -2.34 -35.11 -4.29
C HIS A 82 -0.84 -35.25 -3.99
N SER A 83 -0.34 -36.47 -3.86
CA SER A 83 1.04 -36.75 -3.54
C SER A 83 2.07 -36.24 -4.58
N GLU A 84 1.63 -36.04 -5.83
CA GLU A 84 2.45 -35.53 -6.91
C GLU A 84 1.79 -34.30 -7.54
N THR A 85 2.59 -33.31 -7.88
CA THR A 85 2.19 -32.09 -8.60
C THR A 85 3.27 -31.69 -9.60
N THR A 86 2.96 -30.75 -10.46
CA THR A 86 3.88 -30.21 -11.49
C THR A 86 3.81 -28.68 -11.50
N LYS A 87 4.76 -28.04 -12.19
CA LYS A 87 4.74 -26.58 -12.35
C LYS A 87 3.47 -26.11 -13.07
N GLU A 88 2.93 -26.91 -14.04
CA GLU A 88 1.69 -26.59 -14.76
C GLU A 88 0.46 -26.50 -13.84
N VAL A 89 0.52 -27.11 -12.65
CA VAL A 89 -0.51 -27.00 -11.61
C VAL A 89 -0.19 -25.86 -10.64
N ILE A 90 1.06 -25.71 -10.27
CA ILE A 90 1.49 -24.72 -9.24
C ILE A 90 1.45 -23.28 -9.78
N GLU A 91 1.90 -23.05 -11.02
CA GLU A 91 1.98 -21.71 -11.60
C GLU A 91 0.61 -21.03 -11.74
N PRO A 92 -0.46 -21.68 -12.25
CA PRO A 92 -1.79 -21.09 -12.26
C PRO A 92 -2.35 -20.75 -10.87
N ILE A 93 -2.00 -21.53 -9.84
CA ILE A 93 -2.39 -21.22 -8.45
C ILE A 93 -1.74 -19.89 -8.00
N MET A 94 -0.49 -19.64 -8.37
CA MET A 94 0.18 -18.38 -8.07
C MET A 94 -0.45 -17.21 -8.84
N GLU A 95 -0.85 -17.41 -10.09
CA GLU A 95 -1.56 -16.37 -10.88
C GLU A 95 -2.94 -16.02 -10.29
N ILE A 96 -3.68 -17.03 -9.80
CA ILE A 96 -4.93 -16.79 -9.06
C ILE A 96 -4.64 -15.92 -7.83
N GLY A 97 -3.55 -16.20 -7.10
CA GLY A 97 -3.09 -15.39 -6.00
C GLY A 97 -2.88 -13.92 -6.39
N GLU A 98 -2.18 -13.66 -7.50
CA GLU A 98 -1.96 -12.30 -8.02
C GLU A 98 -3.29 -11.59 -8.34
N ALA A 99 -4.26 -12.30 -8.91
CA ALA A 99 -5.56 -11.72 -9.29
C ALA A 99 -6.36 -11.20 -8.09
N ILE A 100 -6.16 -11.74 -6.89
CA ILE A 100 -6.81 -11.28 -5.65
C ILE A 100 -6.42 -9.83 -5.31
N LEU A 101 -5.24 -9.39 -5.71
CA LEU A 101 -4.75 -8.05 -5.37
C LEU A 101 -5.56 -6.93 -6.04
N GLN A 102 -6.29 -7.20 -7.11
CA GLN A 102 -7.11 -6.20 -7.78
C GLN A 102 -8.11 -5.52 -6.81
N PRO A 103 -8.29 -4.19 -6.86
CA PRO A 103 -7.75 -3.18 -7.80
C PRO A 103 -6.39 -2.58 -7.38
N TYR A 104 -5.74 -3.07 -6.33
CA TYR A 104 -4.51 -2.50 -5.77
C TYR A 104 -3.22 -2.96 -6.49
N GLY A 105 -3.35 -3.47 -7.72
CA GLY A 105 -2.26 -4.04 -8.52
C GLY A 105 -1.29 -3.03 -9.16
N ARG A 106 -0.91 -1.94 -8.47
CA ARG A 106 0.13 -1.02 -8.96
C ARG A 106 1.51 -1.64 -8.97
N THR A 107 1.77 -2.50 -8.01
CA THR A 107 2.91 -3.39 -7.96
C THR A 107 2.40 -4.82 -7.92
N ARG A 108 3.09 -5.73 -8.60
CA ARG A 108 2.74 -7.14 -8.57
C ARG A 108 3.32 -7.80 -7.33
N PRO A 109 2.63 -8.75 -6.70
CA PRO A 109 3.16 -9.46 -5.56
C PRO A 109 4.27 -10.41 -6.00
N THR A 110 5.23 -10.64 -5.11
CA THR A 110 6.13 -11.78 -5.17
C THR A 110 5.50 -12.91 -4.38
N ILE A 111 5.32 -14.06 -5.00
CA ILE A 111 4.78 -15.26 -4.35
C ILE A 111 5.84 -16.35 -4.43
N GLU A 112 6.17 -16.96 -3.30
CA GLU A 112 7.11 -18.07 -3.23
C GLU A 112 6.46 -19.25 -2.49
N ILE A 113 6.49 -20.42 -3.11
CA ILE A 113 5.98 -21.68 -2.55
C ILE A 113 7.16 -22.60 -2.34
N THR A 114 7.27 -23.19 -1.16
CA THR A 114 8.35 -24.11 -0.80
C THR A 114 7.76 -25.36 -0.13
N GLY A 115 8.01 -26.52 -0.69
CA GLY A 115 7.76 -27.81 -0.07
C GLY A 115 8.90 -28.20 0.83
N ILE A 116 8.64 -28.40 2.10
CA ILE A 116 9.64 -28.62 3.17
C ILE A 116 9.38 -29.96 3.85
N GLU A 117 10.38 -30.82 3.91
CA GLU A 117 10.34 -32.06 4.67
C GLU A 117 11.09 -31.89 5.99
N ILE A 118 10.46 -32.28 7.08
CA ILE A 118 11.12 -32.34 8.40
C ILE A 118 11.71 -33.72 8.56
N THR A 119 13.04 -33.80 8.74
CA THR A 119 13.77 -35.06 8.81
C THR A 119 13.38 -35.90 10.02
N LYS A 120 13.60 -37.21 9.89
CA LYS A 120 13.31 -38.22 10.93
C LYS A 120 14.39 -38.33 12.01
N ASP A 121 15.42 -37.48 11.93
CA ASP A 121 16.58 -37.53 12.81
C ASP A 121 16.20 -37.22 14.27
N ALA A 122 17.06 -37.57 15.20
CA ALA A 122 16.92 -37.22 16.62
C ALA A 122 16.85 -35.70 16.84
N THR A 123 17.49 -34.92 15.95
CA THR A 123 17.35 -33.47 15.86
C THR A 123 16.73 -33.13 14.51
N PRO A 124 15.39 -32.93 14.45
CA PRO A 124 14.70 -32.70 13.19
C PRO A 124 15.16 -31.43 12.48
N ARG A 125 15.52 -31.53 11.21
CA ARG A 125 15.92 -30.43 10.35
C ARG A 125 14.85 -30.20 9.26
N ALA A 126 14.64 -28.96 8.89
CA ALA A 126 13.73 -28.60 7.82
C ALA A 126 14.51 -28.51 6.49
N VAL A 127 14.16 -29.34 5.52
CA VAL A 127 14.87 -29.46 4.24
C VAL A 127 13.94 -29.17 3.09
N VAL A 128 14.34 -28.28 2.20
CA VAL A 128 13.60 -27.93 0.97
C VAL A 128 13.59 -29.11 0.02
N LYS A 129 12.41 -29.54 -0.41
CA LYS A 129 12.26 -30.62 -1.41
C LYS A 129 11.98 -30.07 -2.81
N TRP A 130 11.27 -28.98 -2.87
CA TRP A 130 11.00 -28.24 -4.12
C TRP A 130 10.60 -26.81 -3.79
N SER A 131 10.72 -25.93 -4.75
CA SER A 131 10.30 -24.54 -4.61
C SER A 131 9.90 -23.95 -5.93
N ARG A 132 8.96 -23.00 -5.93
CA ARG A 132 8.57 -22.20 -7.06
C ARG A 132 8.37 -20.77 -6.64
N LYS A 133 8.84 -19.82 -7.44
CA LYS A 133 8.76 -18.39 -7.17
C LYS A 133 8.21 -17.65 -8.37
N MET A 134 7.32 -16.71 -8.12
CA MET A 134 6.80 -15.77 -9.11
C MET A 134 7.18 -14.35 -8.70
N VAL A 135 7.85 -13.63 -9.59
CA VAL A 135 8.22 -12.22 -9.41
C VAL A 135 7.75 -11.45 -10.64
N ASN A 136 6.90 -10.47 -10.46
CA ASN A 136 6.35 -9.66 -11.57
C ASN A 136 5.71 -10.50 -12.69
N GLY A 137 5.09 -11.64 -12.34
CA GLY A 137 4.48 -12.56 -13.28
C GLY A 137 5.48 -13.48 -14.01
N ALA A 138 6.77 -13.42 -13.69
CA ALA A 138 7.79 -14.35 -14.22
C ALA A 138 8.07 -15.45 -13.20
N PHE A 139 8.05 -16.70 -13.66
CA PHE A 139 8.31 -17.86 -12.82
C PHE A 139 9.78 -18.24 -12.80
N SER A 140 10.25 -18.64 -11.64
CA SER A 140 11.63 -19.09 -11.39
C SER A 140 11.67 -20.11 -10.26
N LEU A 141 12.82 -20.70 -10.04
CA LEU A 141 13.08 -21.50 -8.83
C LEU A 141 13.23 -20.55 -7.63
N GLY A 142 12.77 -21.00 -6.47
CA GLY A 142 13.04 -20.37 -5.17
C GLY A 142 14.29 -20.96 -4.51
N PRO A 143 14.25 -21.20 -3.18
CA PRO A 143 15.34 -21.86 -2.46
C PRO A 143 15.72 -23.22 -3.08
N ALA A 144 17.03 -23.49 -3.13
CA ALA A 144 17.53 -24.71 -3.77
C ALA A 144 17.05 -25.97 -3.06
N LYS A 145 16.78 -27.01 -3.86
CA LYS A 145 16.44 -28.35 -3.36
C LYS A 145 17.54 -28.89 -2.45
N ASP A 146 17.13 -29.63 -1.42
CA ASP A 146 17.96 -30.29 -0.41
C ASP A 146 18.81 -29.33 0.43
N THR A 147 18.49 -28.02 0.41
CA THR A 147 19.06 -27.05 1.34
C THR A 147 18.26 -26.99 2.63
N GLU A 148 18.94 -26.74 3.75
CA GLU A 148 18.27 -26.50 5.02
C GLU A 148 17.60 -25.12 5.02
N THR A 149 16.40 -25.03 5.58
CA THR A 149 15.64 -23.78 5.71
C THR A 149 15.13 -23.61 7.13
N ASP A 150 14.85 -22.37 7.51
CA ASP A 150 14.29 -22.12 8.82
C ASP A 150 12.77 -22.29 8.83
N VAL A 151 12.27 -22.88 9.92
CA VAL A 151 10.84 -23.10 10.19
C VAL A 151 10.64 -22.89 11.69
N PRO A 152 9.52 -22.30 12.13
CA PRO A 152 9.20 -22.15 13.55
C PRO A 152 9.35 -23.49 14.32
N ALA A 153 9.92 -23.42 15.51
CA ALA A 153 10.27 -24.62 16.31
C ALA A 153 9.05 -25.52 16.57
N GLU A 154 7.88 -24.91 16.75
CA GLU A 154 6.59 -25.59 17.00
C GLU A 154 6.13 -26.44 15.81
N LEU A 155 6.62 -26.12 14.59
CA LEU A 155 6.28 -26.84 13.37
C LEU A 155 7.32 -27.93 13.02
N LYS A 156 8.48 -27.96 13.67
CA LYS A 156 9.55 -28.95 13.43
C LYS A 156 9.22 -30.31 14.06
N ILE A 157 8.14 -30.94 13.59
CA ILE A 157 7.73 -32.28 14.02
C ILE A 157 8.37 -33.30 13.07
N ALA A 158 9.15 -34.24 13.63
CA ALA A 158 9.84 -35.25 12.83
C ALA A 158 8.88 -36.02 11.91
N ASP A 159 9.36 -36.38 10.71
CA ASP A 159 8.61 -37.14 9.70
C ASP A 159 7.33 -36.44 9.20
N THR A 160 7.35 -35.11 9.15
CA THR A 160 6.22 -34.32 8.61
C THR A 160 6.63 -33.51 7.39
N PHE A 161 5.66 -33.13 6.59
CA PHE A 161 5.84 -32.26 5.42
C PHE A 161 5.04 -30.96 5.61
N LEU A 162 5.66 -29.85 5.25
CA LEU A 162 5.08 -28.52 5.31
C LEU A 162 5.14 -27.86 3.92
N VAL A 163 4.10 -27.11 3.59
CA VAL A 163 4.11 -26.17 2.49
C VAL A 163 4.20 -24.78 3.08
N ARG A 164 5.29 -24.08 2.78
CA ARG A 164 5.48 -22.66 3.11
C ARG A 164 5.08 -21.83 1.90
N VAL A 165 4.24 -20.83 2.10
CA VAL A 165 3.93 -19.82 1.11
C VAL A 165 4.27 -18.45 1.68
N SER A 166 5.16 -17.74 0.99
CA SER A 166 5.47 -16.33 1.27
C SER A 166 4.82 -15.45 0.19
N ALA A 167 4.08 -14.45 0.60
CA ALA A 167 3.49 -13.45 -0.26
C ALA A 167 4.01 -12.08 0.15
N GLN A 168 4.69 -11.39 -0.77
CA GLN A 168 5.32 -10.10 -0.54
C GLN A 168 4.78 -9.07 -1.51
N LEU A 169 4.55 -7.84 -1.04
CA LEU A 169 4.11 -6.71 -1.84
C LEU A 169 4.83 -5.44 -1.43
N ASP A 170 5.55 -4.84 -2.36
CA ASP A 170 6.05 -3.47 -2.21
C ASP A 170 4.91 -2.50 -2.51
N TYR A 171 4.14 -2.16 -1.47
CA TYR A 171 3.01 -1.25 -1.62
C TYR A 171 3.49 0.16 -1.95
N ARG A 172 2.93 0.72 -3.03
CA ARG A 172 3.17 2.11 -3.42
C ARG A 172 1.89 2.92 -3.20
N PRO A 173 1.96 3.98 -2.38
CA PRO A 173 0.84 4.88 -2.17
C PRO A 173 0.27 5.48 -3.46
N VAL A 174 -1.03 5.81 -3.45
CA VAL A 174 -1.71 6.50 -4.57
C VAL A 174 -1.14 7.89 -4.75
N ILE A 175 -0.88 8.56 -3.64
CA ILE A 175 -0.37 9.92 -3.63
C ILE A 175 1.15 9.84 -3.66
N ALA A 176 1.71 9.86 -4.87
CA ALA A 176 3.15 9.99 -5.05
C ALA A 176 3.55 11.46 -4.76
N TRP A 177 4.08 11.71 -3.58
CA TRP A 177 4.65 13.01 -3.23
C TRP A 177 6.03 13.15 -3.88
N THR A 178 6.33 14.33 -4.45
CA THR A 178 7.70 14.61 -4.92
C THR A 178 8.66 14.67 -3.73
N ALA A 179 9.96 14.44 -3.98
CA ALA A 179 10.98 14.48 -2.91
C ALA A 179 10.97 15.80 -2.13
N GLU A 180 10.67 16.93 -2.81
CA GLU A 180 10.59 18.27 -2.22
C GLU A 180 9.34 18.43 -1.32
N GLN A 181 8.20 17.86 -1.73
CA GLN A 181 6.97 17.86 -0.93
C GLN A 181 7.09 16.97 0.31
N ARG A 182 7.84 15.86 0.23
CA ARG A 182 8.13 14.96 1.36
C ARG A 182 8.90 15.66 2.47
N THR A 183 9.91 16.47 2.09
CA THR A 183 10.75 17.21 3.03
C THR A 183 9.94 18.28 3.78
N SER A 184 8.94 18.87 3.11
CA SER A 184 8.11 19.94 3.70
C SER A 184 7.05 19.44 4.66
N MET A 185 6.62 18.17 4.55
CA MET A 185 5.48 17.61 5.32
C MET A 185 5.88 16.61 6.40
N GLY A 186 7.14 16.28 6.59
CA GLY A 186 7.71 15.48 7.70
C GLY A 186 7.05 14.14 8.07
N LEU A 187 5.74 14.05 7.99
CA LEU A 187 4.93 12.88 8.35
C LEU A 187 4.64 11.94 7.17
N LEU A 188 4.68 12.42 5.93
CA LEU A 188 4.29 11.66 4.74
C LEU A 188 5.44 10.88 4.08
N GLY A 189 6.69 11.15 4.47
CA GLY A 189 7.83 10.31 4.11
C GLY A 189 7.79 8.90 4.74
N ALA A 190 6.97 8.72 5.77
CA ALA A 190 6.80 7.43 6.45
C ALA A 190 6.02 6.39 5.61
N PHE A 191 5.34 6.81 4.54
CA PHE A 191 4.54 5.93 3.67
C PHE A 191 5.25 5.52 2.38
N ASP A 192 6.55 5.79 2.27
CA ASP A 192 7.34 5.39 1.11
C ASP A 192 7.76 3.93 1.25
N ASN A 193 7.39 3.07 0.29
CA ASN A 193 7.74 1.66 0.22
C ASN A 193 7.37 0.87 1.49
N ILE A 194 6.08 0.70 1.75
CA ILE A 194 5.63 -0.22 2.78
C ILE A 194 5.77 -1.64 2.23
N ASN A 195 6.77 -2.36 2.71
CA ASN A 195 6.90 -3.78 2.40
C ASN A 195 5.91 -4.56 3.26
N MET A 196 5.00 -5.26 2.60
CA MET A 196 4.03 -6.17 3.20
C MET A 196 4.49 -7.59 2.93
N ASP A 197 4.80 -8.34 3.97
CA ASP A 197 5.28 -9.72 3.89
C ASP A 197 4.46 -10.62 4.81
N GLU A 198 3.92 -11.68 4.24
CA GLU A 198 3.11 -12.66 4.95
C GLU A 198 3.58 -14.07 4.63
N VAL A 199 3.76 -14.89 5.66
CA VAL A 199 4.24 -16.27 5.52
C VAL A 199 3.23 -17.22 6.14
N TYR A 200 2.84 -18.24 5.38
CA TYR A 200 1.93 -19.29 5.80
C TYR A 200 2.59 -20.65 5.74
N TYR A 201 2.34 -21.46 6.76
CA TYR A 201 2.77 -22.84 6.83
C TYR A 201 1.54 -23.73 6.96
N LEU A 202 1.32 -24.61 6.00
CA LEU A 202 0.25 -25.57 6.03
C LEU A 202 0.78 -27.00 5.79
N ARG A 203 0.08 -27.98 6.31
CA ARG A 203 0.33 -29.41 6.02
C ARG A 203 -0.51 -29.85 4.84
N PRO A 204 0.00 -30.77 3.99
CA PRO A 204 -0.83 -31.42 2.98
C PRO A 204 -2.07 -32.04 3.60
N ARG A 205 -3.22 -31.94 2.90
CA ARG A 205 -4.51 -32.44 3.40
C ARG A 205 -4.89 -33.77 2.80
N MET A 206 -4.44 -34.04 1.57
CA MET A 206 -4.82 -35.23 0.80
C MET A 206 -3.73 -36.30 0.81
N SER A 207 -2.54 -35.99 1.30
CA SER A 207 -1.38 -36.89 1.32
C SER A 207 -0.45 -36.55 2.47
N ASN A 208 0.50 -37.41 2.78
CA ASN A 208 1.52 -37.12 3.80
C ASN A 208 2.59 -36.11 3.30
N LYS A 209 2.79 -36.04 1.97
CA LYS A 209 3.74 -35.14 1.32
C LYS A 209 3.30 -34.83 -0.10
N ILE A 210 3.73 -33.69 -0.60
CA ILE A 210 3.50 -33.26 -1.99
C ILE A 210 4.88 -33.13 -2.65
N ILE A 211 5.11 -33.89 -3.69
CA ILE A 211 6.33 -33.87 -4.48
C ILE A 211 6.05 -33.13 -5.78
N CYS A 212 6.84 -32.10 -6.07
CA CYS A 212 6.82 -31.51 -7.41
C CYS A 212 7.91 -32.18 -8.24
N THR A 213 7.51 -32.70 -9.41
CA THR A 213 8.41 -33.49 -10.24
C THR A 213 9.34 -32.66 -11.11
N ASP A 214 8.97 -31.39 -11.39
CA ASP A 214 9.63 -30.48 -12.32
C ASP A 214 9.76 -29.03 -11.82
N CYS A 215 9.51 -28.79 -10.53
CA CYS A 215 9.74 -27.47 -9.90
C CYS A 215 11.20 -27.21 -9.58
#